data_079d19378c6f21a79fd5c924dfb2ca8f
#
_entry.id   079d19378c6f21a79fd5c924dfb2ca8f
#
_cell.length_a   1.000
_cell.length_b   1.000
_cell.length_c   1.000
_cell.angle_alpha   90.00
_cell.angle_beta   90.00
_cell.angle_gamma   90.00
#
_symmetry.space_group_name_H-M   'P 1'
#
loop_
_entity.id
_entity.type
_entity.pdbx_description
1 polymer ?
#
loop_
_entity_poly.entity_id
_entity_poly.type
_entity_poly.pdbx_seq_one_letter_code
_entity_poly.pdbx_strand_id
1 'polypeptide(L)'
;MFIAENDIEVRYAETDQMGVVYHANYFIWMELGRTKLIDDLGFRYADMEAEGILSPVMDIQASYKTPVRYGEKVKVKTWIDMYDGLRVIYGYEIVNGKGEVVTTGHSSHVCVKKDSFRPISIKRMFPDWHEAYEKNKKQNELV
;
A
#
# COMPACT_ATOMS: atom_id res chain seq x y z
N MET A 1 -7.19 -12.20 7.22
CA MET A 1 -6.47 -11.11 6.51
C MET A 1 -7.24 -9.82 6.65
N PHE A 2 -6.56 -8.78 7.10
CA PHE A 2 -7.16 -7.45 7.22
C PHE A 2 -7.03 -6.69 5.90
N ILE A 3 -8.12 -6.08 5.43
CA ILE A 3 -8.14 -5.26 4.22
C ILE A 3 -8.53 -3.84 4.61
N ALA A 4 -7.63 -2.88 4.37
CA ALA A 4 -7.94 -1.47 4.53
C ALA A 4 -8.60 -0.94 3.26
N GLU A 5 -9.57 -0.06 3.42
CA GLU A 5 -10.28 0.54 2.29
C GLU A 5 -10.29 2.04 2.43
N ASN A 6 -9.99 2.74 1.35
CA ASN A 6 -10.16 4.18 1.30
C ASN A 6 -10.74 4.61 -0.04
N ASP A 7 -11.60 5.63 0.03
CA ASP A 7 -12.27 6.18 -1.14
C ASP A 7 -11.46 7.33 -1.71
N ILE A 8 -11.39 7.38 -3.04
CA ILE A 8 -10.70 8.44 -3.77
C ILE A 8 -11.66 9.00 -4.82
N GLU A 9 -11.80 10.31 -4.83
CA GLU A 9 -12.47 11.02 -5.90
C GLU A 9 -11.41 11.48 -6.90
N VAL A 10 -11.56 11.10 -8.17
CA VAL A 10 -10.58 11.42 -9.21
C VAL A 10 -10.58 12.91 -9.48
N ARG A 11 -9.41 13.54 -9.35
CA ARG A 11 -9.22 14.97 -9.60
C ARG A 11 -8.86 15.20 -11.08
N TYR A 12 -9.22 16.37 -11.58
CA TYR A 12 -8.84 16.76 -12.94
C TYR A 12 -7.34 16.66 -13.18
N ALA A 13 -6.55 17.10 -12.20
CA ALA A 13 -5.07 17.07 -12.28
C ALA A 13 -4.50 15.66 -12.41
N GLU A 14 -5.29 14.63 -12.11
CA GLU A 14 -4.85 13.24 -12.19
C GLU A 14 -5.06 12.62 -13.57
N THR A 15 -5.72 13.35 -14.49
CA THR A 15 -6.02 12.86 -15.84
C THR A 15 -4.97 13.33 -16.85
N ASP A 16 -4.89 12.64 -17.97
CA ASP A 16 -4.01 12.98 -19.08
C ASP A 16 -4.82 13.41 -20.32
N GLN A 17 -4.13 13.64 -21.43
CA GLN A 17 -4.78 14.08 -22.67
C GLN A 17 -5.72 13.04 -23.26
N MET A 18 -5.61 11.76 -22.88
CA MET A 18 -6.55 10.73 -23.31
C MET A 18 -7.87 10.80 -22.55
N GLY A 19 -7.97 11.68 -21.54
CA GLY A 19 -9.17 11.82 -20.74
C GLY A 19 -9.36 10.74 -19.67
N VAL A 20 -8.29 10.01 -19.36
CA VAL A 20 -8.28 8.99 -18.32
C VAL A 20 -7.21 9.29 -17.29
N VAL A 21 -7.29 8.66 -16.13
CA VAL A 21 -6.29 8.80 -15.08
C VAL A 21 -4.92 8.39 -15.63
N TYR A 22 -3.94 9.27 -15.46
CA TYR A 22 -2.57 9.00 -15.87
C TYR A 22 -2.01 7.84 -15.03
N HIS A 23 -1.40 6.86 -15.69
CA HIS A 23 -1.04 5.59 -15.07
C HIS A 23 -0.16 5.72 -13.82
N ALA A 24 0.71 6.73 -13.74
CA ALA A 24 1.55 6.93 -12.58
C ALA A 24 0.77 7.33 -11.32
N ASN A 25 -0.42 7.89 -11.45
CA ASN A 25 -1.24 8.31 -10.31
C ASN A 25 -1.77 7.14 -9.50
N TYR A 26 -1.88 5.95 -10.09
CA TYR A 26 -2.30 4.77 -9.35
C TYR A 26 -1.30 4.39 -8.27
N PHE A 27 -0.01 4.67 -8.48
CA PHE A 27 1.02 4.43 -7.46
C PHE A 27 0.86 5.39 -6.27
N ILE A 28 0.42 6.63 -6.53
CA ILE A 28 0.10 7.59 -5.46
C ILE A 28 -1.10 7.09 -4.65
N TRP A 29 -2.11 6.56 -5.31
CA TRP A 29 -3.28 5.99 -4.64
C TRP A 29 -2.91 4.76 -3.80
N MET A 30 -1.98 3.95 -4.27
CA MET A 30 -1.45 2.81 -3.51
C MET A 30 -0.72 3.28 -2.26
N GLU A 31 0.01 4.39 -2.33
CA GLU A 31 0.64 5.00 -1.15
C GLU A 31 -0.41 5.41 -0.11
N LEU A 32 -1.51 6.04 -0.57
CA LEU A 32 -2.63 6.36 0.32
C LEU A 32 -3.22 5.10 0.94
N GLY A 33 -3.28 4.02 0.18
CA GLY A 33 -3.75 2.73 0.67
C GLY A 33 -2.86 2.16 1.78
N ARG A 34 -1.54 2.23 1.61
CA ARG A 34 -0.60 1.79 2.65
C ARG A 34 -0.73 2.61 3.92
N THR A 35 -0.84 3.93 3.77
CA THR A 35 -1.02 4.83 4.91
C THR A 35 -2.30 4.50 5.66
N LYS A 36 -3.38 4.25 4.95
CA LYS A 36 -4.66 3.88 5.56
C LYS A 36 -4.56 2.57 6.34
N LEU A 37 -3.90 1.56 5.77
CA LEU A 37 -3.70 0.27 6.43
C LEU A 37 -2.91 0.44 7.73
N ILE A 38 -1.83 1.20 7.69
CA ILE A 38 -1.00 1.45 8.86
C ILE A 38 -1.80 2.15 9.94
N ASP A 39 -2.56 3.20 9.57
CA ASP A 39 -3.43 3.94 10.49
C ASP A 39 -4.49 3.03 11.11
N ASP A 40 -5.14 2.20 10.30
CA ASP A 40 -6.20 1.29 10.75
C ASP A 40 -5.68 0.25 11.74
N LEU A 41 -4.41 -0.14 11.63
CA LEU A 41 -3.76 -1.06 12.57
C LEU A 41 -3.26 -0.36 13.84
N GLY A 42 -3.40 0.96 13.91
CA GLY A 42 -3.06 1.73 15.12
C GLY A 42 -1.65 2.30 15.13
N PHE A 43 -0.99 2.41 13.97
CA PHE A 43 0.36 2.92 13.85
C PHE A 43 0.43 4.12 12.93
N ARG A 44 1.55 4.84 12.99
CA ARG A 44 1.82 5.98 12.10
C ARG A 44 3.23 5.85 11.56
N TYR A 45 3.36 5.94 10.23
CA TYR A 45 4.67 5.89 9.59
C TYR A 45 5.58 7.03 10.07
N ALA A 46 5.01 8.20 10.37
CA ALA A 46 5.78 9.33 10.90
C ALA A 46 6.49 8.99 12.20
N ASP A 47 5.92 8.14 13.04
CA ASP A 47 6.55 7.70 14.30
C ASP A 47 7.77 6.83 14.03
N MET A 48 7.71 5.97 13.02
CA MET A 48 8.83 5.18 12.56
C MET A 48 9.96 6.08 12.02
N GLU A 49 9.61 7.06 11.21
CA GLU A 49 10.57 8.03 10.68
C GLU A 49 11.25 8.83 11.79
N ALA A 50 10.49 9.20 12.84
CA ALA A 50 11.04 9.94 13.98
C ALA A 50 12.13 9.16 14.70
N GLU A 51 12.13 7.85 14.61
CA GLU A 51 13.16 6.97 15.16
C GLU A 51 14.29 6.68 14.17
N GLY A 52 14.30 7.37 13.04
CA GLY A 52 15.36 7.22 12.05
C GLY A 52 15.22 5.99 11.16
N ILE A 53 14.01 5.45 11.04
CA ILE A 53 13.74 4.27 10.21
C ILE A 53 12.85 4.67 9.04
N LEU A 54 13.21 4.23 7.85
CA LEU A 54 12.48 4.47 6.61
C LEU A 54 12.02 3.14 6.02
N SER A 55 10.96 3.20 5.21
CA SER A 55 10.43 2.03 4.50
C SER A 55 10.35 2.33 2.99
N PRO A 56 11.50 2.33 2.29
CA PRO A 56 11.51 2.64 0.87
C PRO A 56 10.79 1.57 0.05
N VAL A 57 10.25 2.01 -1.09
CA VAL A 57 9.71 1.10 -2.09
C VAL A 57 10.88 0.44 -2.81
N MET A 58 10.94 -0.88 -2.76
CA MET A 58 11.98 -1.66 -3.45
C MET A 58 11.51 -2.09 -4.83
N ASP A 59 10.21 -2.33 -4.98
CA ASP A 59 9.60 -2.78 -6.21
C ASP A 59 8.12 -2.43 -6.17
N ILE A 60 7.56 -2.04 -7.32
CA ILE A 60 6.14 -1.73 -7.43
C ILE A 60 5.65 -2.13 -8.81
N GLN A 61 4.47 -2.74 -8.86
CA GLN A 61 3.87 -3.21 -10.08
C GLN A 61 2.38 -2.91 -10.09
N ALA A 62 1.85 -2.58 -11.26
CA ALA A 62 0.43 -2.39 -11.48
C ALA A 62 0.01 -2.99 -12.81
N SER A 63 -1.20 -3.53 -12.83
CA SER A 63 -1.87 -3.99 -14.05
C SER A 63 -3.15 -3.18 -14.21
N TYR A 64 -3.27 -2.50 -15.33
CA TYR A 64 -4.40 -1.61 -15.63
C TYR A 64 -5.42 -2.38 -16.46
N LYS A 65 -6.65 -2.44 -15.98
CA LYS A 65 -7.71 -3.26 -16.58
C LYS A 65 -8.84 -2.43 -17.20
N THR A 66 -9.24 -1.39 -16.52
CA THR A 66 -10.35 -0.53 -16.95
C THR A 66 -9.98 0.92 -16.71
N PRO A 67 -10.15 1.80 -17.69
CA PRO A 67 -9.83 3.22 -17.51
C PRO A 67 -10.78 3.89 -16.51
N VAL A 68 -10.25 4.88 -15.80
CA VAL A 68 -10.99 5.71 -14.86
C VAL A 68 -10.88 7.15 -15.32
N ARG A 69 -11.98 7.92 -15.17
CA ARG A 69 -12.07 9.29 -15.67
C ARG A 69 -12.32 10.28 -14.54
N TYR A 70 -12.12 11.54 -14.85
CA TYR A 70 -12.39 12.65 -13.95
C TYR A 70 -13.80 12.57 -13.38
N GLY A 71 -13.90 12.81 -12.08
CA GLY A 71 -15.19 12.81 -11.37
C GLY A 71 -15.66 11.45 -10.91
N GLU A 72 -15.04 10.36 -11.36
CA GLU A 72 -15.37 9.04 -10.85
C GLU A 72 -14.82 8.86 -9.43
N LYS A 73 -15.45 7.99 -8.67
CA LYS A 73 -15.00 7.57 -7.35
C LYS A 73 -14.48 6.16 -7.44
N VAL A 74 -13.34 5.91 -6.82
CA VAL A 74 -12.74 4.58 -6.73
C VAL A 74 -12.47 4.24 -5.28
N LYS A 75 -12.37 2.95 -4.99
CA LYS A 75 -12.01 2.45 -3.69
C LYS A 75 -10.70 1.69 -3.80
N VAL A 76 -9.73 2.05 -2.98
CA VAL A 76 -8.44 1.36 -2.90
C VAL A 76 -8.52 0.36 -1.75
N LYS A 77 -8.31 -0.90 -2.05
CA LYS A 77 -8.22 -1.98 -1.08
C LYS A 77 -6.76 -2.38 -0.94
N THR A 78 -6.27 -2.39 0.28
CA THR A 78 -4.86 -2.68 0.59
C THR A 78 -4.78 -3.75 1.67
N TRP A 79 -3.90 -4.70 1.50
CA TRP A 79 -3.64 -5.76 2.49
C TRP A 79 -2.16 -6.11 2.52
N ILE A 80 -1.75 -6.79 3.58
CA ILE A 80 -0.40 -7.32 3.70
C ILE A 80 -0.39 -8.69 3.02
N ASP A 81 0.22 -8.74 1.85
CA ASP A 81 0.25 -9.96 1.04
C ASP A 81 1.33 -10.93 1.52
N MET A 82 2.47 -10.41 1.96
CA MET A 82 3.56 -11.19 2.53
C MET A 82 4.32 -10.36 3.56
N TYR A 83 4.74 -10.97 4.64
CA TYR A 83 5.56 -10.33 5.67
C TYR A 83 6.36 -11.38 6.42
N ASP A 84 7.66 -11.15 6.58
CA ASP A 84 8.57 -12.09 7.24
C ASP A 84 9.42 -11.44 8.35
N GLY A 85 9.06 -10.24 8.78
CA GLY A 85 9.81 -9.49 9.79
C GLY A 85 10.89 -8.58 9.21
N LEU A 86 11.25 -8.77 7.95
CA LEU A 86 12.24 -7.97 7.23
C LEU A 86 11.60 -7.30 6.01
N ARG A 87 10.94 -8.07 5.17
CA ARG A 87 10.27 -7.61 3.95
C ARG A 87 8.77 -7.61 4.14
N VAL A 88 8.10 -6.59 3.60
CA VAL A 88 6.65 -6.56 3.48
C VAL A 88 6.27 -6.37 2.02
N ILE A 89 5.29 -7.14 1.56
CA ILE A 89 4.67 -6.94 0.26
C ILE A 89 3.20 -6.60 0.53
N TYR A 90 2.79 -5.41 0.05
CA TYR A 90 1.39 -5.00 0.09
C TYR A 90 0.72 -5.37 -1.24
N GLY A 91 -0.50 -5.86 -1.15
CA GLY A 91 -1.35 -6.08 -2.31
C GLY A 91 -2.39 -4.97 -2.43
N TYR A 92 -2.78 -4.66 -3.65
CA TYR A 92 -3.76 -3.60 -3.93
C TYR A 92 -4.77 -4.07 -4.95
N GLU A 93 -6.02 -3.67 -4.73
CA GLU A 93 -7.09 -3.81 -5.69
C GLU A 93 -7.89 -2.51 -5.68
N ILE A 94 -8.00 -1.88 -6.84
CA ILE A 94 -8.74 -0.63 -6.98
C ILE A 94 -10.01 -0.94 -7.77
N VAL A 95 -11.16 -0.58 -7.22
CA VAL A 95 -12.46 -0.83 -7.82
C VAL A 95 -13.17 0.49 -8.08
N ASN A 96 -13.97 0.55 -9.15
CA ASN A 96 -14.78 1.73 -9.48
C ASN A 96 -16.14 1.67 -8.78
N GLY A 97 -16.99 2.68 -9.02
CA GLY A 97 -18.31 2.76 -8.42
C GLY A 97 -19.27 1.66 -8.83
N LYS A 98 -18.96 0.92 -9.88
CA LYS A 98 -19.75 -0.24 -10.34
C LYS A 98 -19.25 -1.56 -9.75
N GLY A 99 -18.21 -1.53 -8.92
CA GLY A 99 -17.60 -2.73 -8.36
C GLY A 99 -16.64 -3.45 -9.30
N GLU A 100 -16.32 -2.84 -10.44
CA GLU A 100 -15.35 -3.43 -11.38
C GLU A 100 -13.92 -3.18 -10.90
N VAL A 101 -13.07 -4.19 -11.01
CA VAL A 101 -11.64 -4.05 -10.73
C VAL A 101 -10.99 -3.28 -11.87
N VAL A 102 -10.49 -2.09 -11.57
CA VAL A 102 -9.86 -1.23 -12.57
C VAL A 102 -8.36 -1.38 -12.60
N THR A 103 -7.75 -1.73 -11.46
CA THR A 103 -6.29 -1.89 -11.34
C THR A 103 -6.00 -2.87 -10.22
N THR A 104 -4.98 -3.70 -10.43
CA THR A 104 -4.39 -4.54 -9.38
C THR A 104 -2.91 -4.24 -9.30
N GLY A 105 -2.30 -4.51 -8.15
CA GLY A 105 -0.87 -4.27 -8.02
C GLY A 105 -0.31 -4.78 -6.71
N HIS A 106 0.99 -4.61 -6.58
CA HIS A 106 1.69 -4.90 -5.33
C HIS A 106 2.96 -4.03 -5.24
N SER A 107 3.44 -3.86 -4.01
CA SER A 107 4.70 -3.19 -3.77
C SER A 107 5.46 -3.89 -2.67
N SER A 108 6.79 -3.94 -2.77
CA SER A 108 7.65 -4.54 -1.76
C SER A 108 8.49 -3.48 -1.08
N HIS A 109 8.69 -3.65 0.22
CA HIS A 109 9.38 -2.70 1.09
C HIS A 109 10.27 -3.43 2.08
N VAL A 110 11.36 -2.78 2.45
CA VAL A 110 12.25 -3.22 3.53
C VAL A 110 12.52 -2.01 4.40
N CYS A 111 12.34 -2.14 5.71
CA CYS A 111 12.66 -1.04 6.62
C CYS A 111 14.17 -0.94 6.77
N VAL A 112 14.70 0.28 6.71
CA VAL A 112 16.13 0.57 6.72
C VAL A 112 16.42 1.73 7.65
N LYS A 113 17.66 1.80 8.14
CA LYS A 113 18.15 2.98 8.85
C LYS A 113 18.31 4.15 7.88
N LYS A 114 17.85 5.32 8.28
CA LYS A 114 17.89 6.53 7.45
C LYS A 114 19.34 6.90 7.05
N ASP A 115 20.31 6.75 7.95
CA ASP A 115 21.69 7.18 7.74
C ASP A 115 22.50 6.24 6.84
N SER A 116 22.28 4.95 6.92
CA SER A 116 23.08 3.94 6.23
C SER A 116 22.33 3.14 5.18
N PHE A 117 20.99 3.21 5.18
CA PHE A 117 20.10 2.36 4.37
C PHE A 117 20.31 0.86 4.62
N ARG A 118 20.83 0.51 5.79
CA ARG A 118 20.95 -0.89 6.17
C ARG A 118 19.62 -1.42 6.68
N PRO A 119 19.20 -2.63 6.25
CA PRO A 119 17.96 -3.24 6.73
C PRO A 119 17.97 -3.43 8.25
N ILE A 120 16.79 -3.28 8.85
CA ILE A 120 16.57 -3.51 10.26
C ILE A 120 15.53 -4.60 10.46
N SER A 121 15.55 -5.22 11.64
CA SER A 121 14.50 -6.15 12.04
C SER A 121 13.33 -5.38 12.64
N ILE A 122 12.17 -5.46 12.02
CA ILE A 122 10.94 -4.85 12.54
C ILE A 122 10.59 -5.50 13.88
N LYS A 123 10.77 -6.80 13.99
CA LYS A 123 10.49 -7.54 15.22
C LYS A 123 11.28 -7.00 16.42
N ARG A 124 12.54 -6.61 16.22
CA ARG A 124 13.40 -6.09 17.29
C ARG A 124 13.10 -4.65 17.62
N MET A 125 12.92 -3.80 16.60
CA MET A 125 12.79 -2.36 16.79
C MET A 125 11.37 -1.93 17.08
N PHE A 126 10.40 -2.61 16.50
CA PHE A 126 8.97 -2.27 16.60
C PHE A 126 8.16 -3.54 16.85
N PRO A 127 8.31 -4.17 18.07
CA PRO A 127 7.67 -5.46 18.33
C PRO A 127 6.14 -5.43 18.22
N ASP A 128 5.50 -4.34 18.62
CA ASP A 128 4.04 -4.21 18.51
C ASP A 128 3.59 -4.13 17.05
N TRP A 129 4.34 -3.42 16.23
CA TRP A 129 4.09 -3.31 14.79
C TRP A 129 4.26 -4.68 14.12
N HIS A 130 5.34 -5.37 14.47
CA HIS A 130 5.61 -6.73 13.99
C HIS A 130 4.45 -7.67 14.32
N GLU A 131 3.98 -7.65 15.55
CA GLU A 131 2.88 -8.51 16.00
C GLU A 131 1.58 -8.20 15.22
N ALA A 132 1.27 -6.92 15.01
CA ALA A 132 0.11 -6.51 14.25
C ALA A 132 0.18 -6.99 12.80
N TYR A 133 1.34 -6.90 12.17
CA TYR A 133 1.53 -7.38 10.79
C TYR A 133 1.43 -8.90 10.70
N GLU A 134 2.04 -9.63 11.63
CA GLU A 134 1.94 -11.09 11.67
C GLU A 134 0.48 -11.55 11.81
N LYS A 135 -0.28 -10.87 12.66
CA LYS A 135 -1.67 -11.20 12.93
C LYS A 135 -2.60 -10.90 11.75
N ASN A 136 -2.31 -9.85 11.00
CA ASN A 136 -3.22 -9.29 10.00
C ASN A 136 -2.83 -9.59 8.56
N LYS A 137 -1.66 -10.18 8.31
CA LYS A 137 -1.22 -10.54 6.97
C LYS A 137 -2.06 -11.67 6.37
N LYS A 138 -1.99 -11.78 5.05
CA LYS A 138 -2.57 -12.92 4.35
C LYS A 138 -1.93 -14.21 4.85
N GLN A 139 -2.75 -15.17 5.26
CA GLN A 139 -2.27 -16.46 5.71
C GLN A 139 -2.11 -17.38 4.52
N ASN A 140 -1.01 -18.16 4.52
CA ASN A 140 -0.84 -19.19 3.51
C ASN A 140 -1.84 -20.30 3.80
N GLU A 141 -2.72 -20.58 2.84
CA GLU A 141 -3.60 -21.72 2.93
C GLU A 141 -2.77 -22.98 2.64
N LEU A 142 -2.72 -23.87 3.63
CA LEU A 142 -2.17 -25.19 3.43
C LEU A 142 -3.26 -26.03 2.74
N VAL A 143 -3.02 -26.33 1.49
CA VAL A 143 -3.90 -27.22 0.72
C VAL A 143 -3.45 -28.66 0.92
#